data_945b39a5bf85ef4d213be8b042642f80
#
_entry.id   945b39a5bf85ef4d213be8b042642f80
#
_cell.length_a   1.000
_cell.length_b   1.000
_cell.length_c   1.000
_cell.angle_alpha   90.00
_cell.angle_beta   90.00
_cell.angle_gamma   90.00
#
_symmetry.space_group_name_H-M   'P 1'
#
loop_
_entity.id
_entity.type
_entity.pdbx_description
1 polymer ?
#
loop_
_entity_poly.entity_id
_entity_poly.type
_entity_poly.pdbx_seq_one_letter_code
_entity_poly.pdbx_strand_id
1 'polypeptide(L)'
;MVSRSGALPAVRQQPIDFEPTHLLAASIHSLAHRTGGISFSQIVDLIEHELSDMHADLFEVIGEVAAVAHEPIAQRLRRQLEAVESSKIAMRILQKALPMAGPDLWPLLADDLRQKILGRYKRMFMSLCCPMPPGNAQVLLGLMASGRLDVVDRLESVEPASGGFLISAGGTGYFADHVINGVAAPAHRIPLRAKRLVESLYDEGLAVPHQDGGLCVQFGSSLCNGVRRGGESSHIPGVYALGDIAAGTFFFTFGITSIVDRCRDILGDIVARHSEKHEGKRSHAS
;
A
#
# COMPACT_ATOMS: atom_id res chain seq x y z
N MET A 1 5.82 -21.56 8.56
CA MET A 1 5.19 -20.49 7.72
C MET A 1 5.90 -20.47 6.37
N VAL A 2 5.18 -20.50 5.28
CA VAL A 2 5.77 -20.50 3.93
C VAL A 2 5.30 -19.27 3.13
N SER A 3 6.19 -18.72 2.32
CA SER A 3 5.87 -17.62 1.41
C SER A 3 6.80 -17.63 0.19
N ARG A 4 6.47 -16.84 -0.84
CA ARG A 4 7.34 -16.73 -2.03
C ARG A 4 8.70 -16.10 -1.74
N SER A 5 8.80 -15.31 -0.69
CA SER A 5 10.00 -14.51 -0.42
C SER A 5 10.63 -14.72 0.95
N GLY A 6 9.96 -15.40 1.86
CA GLY A 6 10.39 -15.48 3.26
C GLY A 6 10.40 -14.12 4.00
N ALA A 7 10.11 -13.02 3.32
CA ALA A 7 10.19 -11.70 3.95
C ALA A 7 9.04 -11.48 4.93
N LEU A 8 9.38 -11.04 6.14
CA LEU A 8 8.45 -10.53 7.14
C LEU A 8 8.39 -9.00 7.08
N PRO A 9 7.29 -8.38 7.54
CA PRO A 9 7.26 -6.94 7.78
C PRO A 9 8.39 -6.49 8.70
N ALA A 10 8.90 -5.28 8.49
CA ALA A 10 9.87 -4.68 9.39
C ALA A 10 9.24 -4.50 10.80
N VAL A 11 10.08 -4.45 11.83
CA VAL A 11 9.60 -4.13 13.17
C VAL A 11 9.30 -2.64 13.25
N ARG A 12 8.12 -2.31 13.79
CA ARG A 12 7.73 -0.92 14.03
C ARG A 12 8.69 -0.27 15.02
N GLN A 13 9.28 0.82 14.59
CA GLN A 13 10.13 1.65 15.42
C GLN A 13 9.28 2.56 16.32
N GLN A 14 9.88 3.11 17.39
CA GLN A 14 9.19 4.12 18.19
C GLN A 14 8.83 5.34 17.36
N PRO A 15 7.59 5.85 17.48
CA PRO A 15 7.22 7.09 16.82
C PRO A 15 8.15 8.24 17.25
N ILE A 16 8.40 9.15 16.33
CA ILE A 16 9.06 10.43 16.62
C ILE A 16 8.07 11.57 16.37
N ASP A 17 8.25 12.62 17.12
CA ASP A 17 7.49 13.85 16.93
C ASP A 17 8.16 14.66 15.81
N PHE A 18 7.62 14.59 14.61
CA PHE A 18 8.00 15.41 13.46
C PHE A 18 6.83 15.47 12.47
N GLU A 19 6.77 16.52 11.69
CA GLU A 19 5.85 16.65 10.57
C GLU A 19 6.64 16.61 9.25
N PRO A 20 6.26 15.75 8.30
CA PRO A 20 6.92 15.70 7.00
C PRO A 20 6.83 17.06 6.28
N THR A 21 7.90 17.44 5.60
CA THR A 21 7.97 18.68 4.82
C THR A 21 8.12 18.41 3.32
N HIS A 22 8.98 17.49 2.96
CA HIS A 22 9.24 17.08 1.58
C HIS A 22 8.28 15.98 1.11
N LEU A 23 7.96 15.04 1.99
CA LEU A 23 6.98 13.97 1.75
C LEU A 23 5.55 14.39 2.13
N LEU A 24 5.23 15.67 1.97
CA LEU A 24 3.90 16.23 2.17
C LEU A 24 3.17 16.37 0.84
N ALA A 25 1.85 16.16 0.83
CA ALA A 25 1.00 16.25 -0.37
C ALA A 25 1.27 17.52 -1.19
N ALA A 26 1.32 18.69 -0.56
CA ALA A 26 1.59 19.97 -1.25
C ALA A 26 2.94 20.00 -1.98
N SER A 27 4.00 19.48 -1.35
CA SER A 27 5.35 19.42 -1.93
C SER A 27 5.39 18.46 -3.11
N ILE A 28 4.77 17.30 -2.96
CA ILE A 28 4.67 16.25 -3.99
C ILE A 28 3.90 16.78 -5.21
N HIS A 29 2.73 17.39 -5.02
CA HIS A 29 1.91 17.95 -6.11
C HIS A 29 2.62 19.12 -6.81
N SER A 30 3.29 20.00 -6.06
CA SER A 30 4.09 21.08 -6.63
C SER A 30 5.23 20.56 -7.50
N LEU A 31 5.92 19.51 -7.07
CA LEU A 31 6.98 18.86 -7.84
C LEU A 31 6.41 18.24 -9.13
N ALA A 32 5.36 17.45 -9.02
CA ALA A 32 4.71 16.80 -10.16
C ALA A 32 4.23 17.80 -11.21
N HIS A 33 3.65 18.93 -10.77
CA HIS A 33 3.21 19.99 -11.69
C HIS A 33 4.36 20.60 -12.48
N ARG A 34 5.54 20.77 -11.87
CA ARG A 34 6.72 21.33 -12.55
C ARG A 34 7.36 20.35 -13.53
N THR A 35 7.28 19.05 -13.27
CA THR A 35 8.03 18.01 -14.01
C THR A 35 7.15 17.13 -14.91
N GLY A 36 5.84 17.30 -14.86
CA GLY A 36 4.89 16.50 -15.64
C GLY A 36 4.74 15.06 -15.11
N GLY A 37 5.07 14.83 -13.85
CA GLY A 37 5.04 13.54 -13.19
C GLY A 37 6.24 13.37 -12.25
N ILE A 38 6.31 12.27 -11.50
CA ILE A 38 7.38 12.01 -10.54
C ILE A 38 8.19 10.79 -10.96
N SER A 39 9.50 10.98 -11.10
CA SER A 39 10.48 9.95 -11.40
C SER A 39 11.01 9.26 -10.13
N PHE A 40 11.68 8.11 -10.32
CA PHE A 40 12.29 7.39 -9.20
C PHE A 40 13.38 8.22 -8.48
N SER A 41 14.22 8.94 -9.23
CA SER A 41 15.24 9.80 -8.64
C SER A 41 14.62 10.89 -7.77
N GLN A 42 13.54 11.52 -8.23
CA GLN A 42 12.84 12.54 -7.45
C GLN A 42 12.21 11.99 -6.15
N ILE A 43 11.76 10.71 -6.14
CA ILE A 43 11.32 10.06 -4.90
C ILE A 43 12.50 9.91 -3.94
N VAL A 44 13.65 9.48 -4.44
CA VAL A 44 14.86 9.34 -3.62
C VAL A 44 15.29 10.69 -3.09
N ASP A 45 15.28 11.73 -3.90
CA ASP A 45 15.61 13.11 -3.50
C ASP A 45 14.67 13.62 -2.40
N LEU A 46 13.34 13.37 -2.53
CA LEU A 46 12.37 13.74 -1.49
C LEU A 46 12.65 13.01 -0.17
N ILE A 47 12.97 11.72 -0.22
CA ILE A 47 13.32 10.93 0.95
C ILE A 47 14.62 11.47 1.57
N GLU A 48 15.64 11.73 0.76
CA GLU A 48 16.93 12.23 1.22
C GLU A 48 16.81 13.60 1.90
N HIS A 49 16.04 14.52 1.32
CA HIS A 49 15.77 15.81 1.94
C HIS A 49 15.02 15.67 3.26
N GLU A 50 13.97 14.84 3.31
CA GLU A 50 13.22 14.58 4.54
C GLU A 50 14.10 14.02 5.66
N LEU A 51 15.02 13.10 5.32
CA LEU A 51 15.98 12.55 6.28
C LEU A 51 17.04 13.57 6.70
N SER A 52 17.54 14.37 5.75
CA SER A 52 18.60 15.37 6.01
C SER A 52 18.12 16.46 6.94
N ASP A 53 16.88 16.94 6.80
CA ASP A 53 16.29 17.95 7.70
C ASP A 53 16.24 17.46 9.15
N MET A 54 16.16 16.17 9.35
CA MET A 54 16.16 15.51 10.67
C MET A 54 17.54 14.98 11.08
N HIS A 55 18.60 15.32 10.35
CA HIS A 55 19.96 14.80 10.57
C HIS A 55 20.06 13.26 10.57
N ALA A 56 19.19 12.60 9.78
CA ALA A 56 19.16 11.15 9.62
C ALA A 56 19.88 10.73 8.34
N ASP A 57 20.44 9.51 8.36
CA ASP A 57 21.29 8.99 7.28
C ASP A 57 20.49 8.06 6.34
N LEU A 58 20.48 8.37 5.05
CA LEU A 58 19.89 7.52 4.01
C LEU A 58 20.59 6.14 3.94
N PHE A 59 21.87 6.05 4.26
CA PHE A 59 22.61 4.77 4.26
C PHE A 59 22.05 3.78 5.29
N GLU A 60 21.45 4.24 6.39
CA GLU A 60 20.74 3.35 7.33
C GLU A 60 19.60 2.63 6.64
N VAL A 61 18.84 3.35 5.80
CA VAL A 61 17.71 2.80 5.05
C VAL A 61 18.18 1.84 3.97
N ILE A 62 19.20 2.22 3.22
CA ILE A 62 19.80 1.37 2.17
C ILE A 62 20.32 0.07 2.79
N GLY A 63 21.02 0.17 3.93
CA GLY A 63 21.49 -0.99 4.67
C GLY A 63 20.36 -1.93 5.11
N GLU A 64 19.26 -1.38 5.61
CA GLU A 64 18.09 -2.17 6.00
C GLU A 64 17.45 -2.87 4.81
N VAL A 65 17.29 -2.17 3.68
CA VAL A 65 16.74 -2.73 2.44
C VAL A 65 17.63 -3.87 1.92
N ALA A 66 18.94 -3.70 1.94
CA ALA A 66 19.90 -4.74 1.53
C ALA A 66 19.84 -5.96 2.46
N ALA A 67 19.73 -5.74 3.77
CA ALA A 67 19.65 -6.81 4.76
C ALA A 67 18.43 -7.73 4.56
N VAL A 68 17.32 -7.22 4.06
CA VAL A 68 16.11 -8.04 3.75
C VAL A 68 16.41 -9.18 2.78
N ALA A 69 17.35 -9.00 1.86
CA ALA A 69 17.69 -10.00 0.84
C ALA A 69 18.69 -11.08 1.33
N HIS A 70 19.50 -10.78 2.34
CA HIS A 70 20.67 -11.59 2.67
C HIS A 70 20.75 -12.01 4.14
N GLU A 71 20.11 -11.30 5.06
CA GLU A 71 20.18 -11.58 6.49
C GLU A 71 19.15 -12.64 6.90
N PRO A 72 19.54 -13.66 7.68
CA PRO A 72 18.59 -14.62 8.25
C PRO A 72 17.48 -13.92 9.06
N ILE A 73 16.23 -14.37 8.88
CA ILE A 73 15.05 -13.70 9.43
C ILE A 73 15.15 -13.47 10.94
N ALA A 74 15.59 -14.49 11.69
CA ALA A 74 15.70 -14.39 13.15
C ALA A 74 16.76 -13.35 13.57
N GLN A 75 17.87 -13.24 12.83
CA GLN A 75 18.90 -12.24 13.08
C GLN A 75 18.38 -10.84 12.78
N ARG A 76 17.70 -10.66 11.62
CA ARG A 76 17.09 -9.39 11.24
C ARG A 76 16.07 -8.92 12.27
N LEU A 77 15.17 -9.80 12.74
CA LEU A 77 14.18 -9.45 13.75
C LEU A 77 14.82 -9.02 15.08
N ARG A 78 15.91 -9.71 15.52
CA ARG A 78 16.64 -9.29 16.74
C ARG A 78 17.21 -7.89 16.55
N ARG A 79 17.95 -7.66 15.47
CA ARG A 79 18.57 -6.37 15.16
C ARG A 79 17.54 -5.26 15.07
N GLN A 80 16.40 -5.51 14.44
CA GLN A 80 15.30 -4.53 14.34
C GLN A 80 14.63 -4.27 15.70
N LEU A 81 14.51 -5.27 16.57
CA LEU A 81 14.02 -5.09 17.93
C LEU A 81 14.99 -4.27 18.80
N GLU A 82 16.28 -4.54 18.69
CA GLU A 82 17.32 -3.76 19.37
C GLU A 82 17.34 -2.31 18.88
N ALA A 83 17.00 -2.09 17.61
CA ALA A 83 16.92 -0.75 17.03
C ALA A 83 15.68 0.04 17.47
N VAL A 84 14.64 -0.57 18.03
CA VAL A 84 13.38 0.11 18.39
C VAL A 84 13.61 1.33 19.28
N GLU A 85 14.56 1.25 20.21
CA GLU A 85 14.89 2.32 21.16
C GLU A 85 16.24 3.00 20.86
N SER A 86 16.87 2.64 19.73
CA SER A 86 18.16 3.23 19.37
C SER A 86 18.04 4.71 19.02
N SER A 87 19.19 5.39 18.94
CA SER A 87 19.26 6.79 18.47
C SER A 87 19.06 6.95 16.96
N LYS A 88 19.02 5.84 16.21
CA LYS A 88 18.81 5.86 14.77
C LYS A 88 17.36 6.19 14.44
N ILE A 89 17.15 7.26 13.70
CA ILE A 89 15.80 7.79 13.46
C ILE A 89 15.32 7.66 12.00
N ALA A 90 16.20 7.32 11.05
CA ALA A 90 15.84 7.26 9.64
C ALA A 90 14.63 6.35 9.36
N MET A 91 14.63 5.14 9.94
CA MET A 91 13.51 4.20 9.80
C MET A 91 12.23 4.70 10.47
N ARG A 92 12.32 5.46 11.57
CA ARG A 92 11.15 6.05 12.25
C ARG A 92 10.51 7.11 11.39
N ILE A 93 11.33 7.98 10.76
CA ILE A 93 10.88 8.99 9.80
C ILE A 93 10.12 8.32 8.66
N LEU A 94 10.73 7.32 8.01
CA LEU A 94 10.12 6.67 6.86
C LEU A 94 8.86 5.87 7.20
N GLN A 95 8.82 5.20 8.34
CA GLN A 95 7.63 4.48 8.78
C GLN A 95 6.45 5.42 9.09
N LYS A 96 6.70 6.71 9.40
CA LYS A 96 5.67 7.75 9.51
C LYS A 96 5.36 8.39 8.15
N ALA A 97 6.35 8.88 7.44
CA ALA A 97 6.18 9.72 6.25
C ALA A 97 5.68 8.94 5.02
N LEU A 98 6.21 7.74 4.75
CA LEU A 98 5.83 6.99 3.55
C LEU A 98 4.35 6.58 3.48
N PRO A 99 3.71 6.08 4.56
CA PRO A 99 2.28 5.82 4.53
C PRO A 99 1.43 7.07 4.34
N MET A 100 1.90 8.24 4.81
CA MET A 100 1.22 9.52 4.62
C MET A 100 1.35 10.01 3.18
N ALA A 101 2.56 9.98 2.63
CA ALA A 101 2.87 10.44 1.27
C ALA A 101 2.36 9.50 0.16
N GLY A 102 2.27 8.21 0.45
CA GLY A 102 1.99 7.18 -0.55
C GLY A 102 0.73 7.40 -1.38
N PRO A 103 -0.43 7.71 -0.77
CA PRO A 103 -1.66 7.99 -1.52
C PRO A 103 -1.55 9.17 -2.48
N ASP A 104 -0.82 10.22 -2.11
CA ASP A 104 -0.62 11.41 -2.95
C ASP A 104 0.44 11.16 -4.04
N LEU A 105 1.46 10.40 -3.71
CA LEU A 105 2.57 10.10 -4.61
C LEU A 105 2.17 9.13 -5.72
N TRP A 106 1.40 8.10 -5.39
CA TRP A 106 1.10 6.99 -6.28
C TRP A 106 0.46 7.39 -7.62
N PRO A 107 -0.60 8.24 -7.65
CA PRO A 107 -1.24 8.66 -8.90
C PRO A 107 -0.33 9.52 -9.80
N LEU A 108 0.70 10.13 -9.24
CA LEU A 108 1.62 11.03 -9.92
C LEU A 108 2.85 10.34 -10.51
N LEU A 109 3.02 9.04 -10.20
CA LEU A 109 4.12 8.25 -10.74
C LEU A 109 3.87 7.91 -12.22
N ALA A 110 4.93 7.92 -13.01
CA ALA A 110 4.90 7.39 -14.37
C ALA A 110 4.55 5.90 -14.37
N ASP A 111 3.85 5.43 -15.41
CA ASP A 111 3.35 4.05 -15.50
C ASP A 111 4.45 2.98 -15.38
N ASP A 112 5.59 3.21 -16.04
CA ASP A 112 6.75 2.31 -16.00
C ASP A 112 7.32 2.19 -14.57
N LEU A 113 7.30 3.29 -13.82
CA LEU A 113 7.74 3.32 -12.43
C LEU A 113 6.74 2.59 -11.52
N ARG A 114 5.44 2.80 -11.72
CA ARG A 114 4.40 2.05 -10.98
C ARG A 114 4.57 0.55 -11.18
N GLN A 115 4.78 0.10 -12.41
CA GLN A 115 5.02 -1.32 -12.71
C GLN A 115 6.31 -1.86 -12.06
N LYS A 116 7.39 -1.08 -12.05
CA LYS A 116 8.63 -1.45 -11.33
C LYS A 116 8.39 -1.58 -9.83
N ILE A 117 7.64 -0.64 -9.24
CA ILE A 117 7.29 -0.68 -7.81
C ILE A 117 6.45 -1.92 -7.51
N LEU A 118 5.39 -2.18 -8.29
CA LEU A 118 4.52 -3.35 -8.12
C LEU A 118 5.28 -4.67 -8.27
N GLY A 119 6.19 -4.76 -9.24
CA GLY A 119 6.97 -5.97 -9.51
C GLY A 119 8.12 -6.17 -8.52
N ARG A 120 9.01 -5.18 -8.39
CA ARG A 120 10.30 -5.33 -7.69
C ARG A 120 10.30 -4.83 -6.26
N TYR A 121 9.67 -3.68 -6.02
CA TYR A 121 9.82 -2.96 -4.75
C TYR A 121 8.61 -3.07 -3.82
N LYS A 122 7.50 -3.68 -4.26
CA LYS A 122 6.25 -3.79 -3.47
C LYS A 122 6.49 -4.32 -2.07
N ARG A 123 7.30 -5.38 -1.94
CA ARG A 123 7.58 -6.01 -0.63
C ARG A 123 8.32 -5.07 0.32
N MET A 124 9.29 -4.33 -0.20
CA MET A 124 10.04 -3.35 0.57
C MET A 124 9.11 -2.23 1.06
N PHE A 125 8.33 -1.63 0.16
CA PHE A 125 7.36 -0.61 0.53
C PHE A 125 6.37 -1.12 1.57
N MET A 126 5.80 -2.31 1.35
CA MET A 126 4.86 -2.90 2.30
C MET A 126 5.50 -3.20 3.66
N SER A 127 6.75 -3.64 3.67
CA SER A 127 7.49 -3.89 4.91
C SER A 127 7.70 -2.60 5.71
N LEU A 128 7.98 -1.48 5.05
CA LEU A 128 8.19 -0.18 5.69
C LEU A 128 6.87 0.49 6.10
N CYS A 129 5.87 0.45 5.22
CA CYS A 129 4.58 1.12 5.45
C CYS A 129 3.64 0.36 6.39
N CYS A 130 3.83 -0.96 6.53
CA CYS A 130 3.01 -1.83 7.37
C CYS A 130 3.89 -2.63 8.35
N PRO A 131 4.67 -1.95 9.20
CA PRO A 131 5.58 -2.62 10.12
C PRO A 131 4.82 -3.40 11.19
N MET A 132 5.39 -4.53 11.62
CA MET A 132 4.79 -5.32 12.69
C MET A 132 5.09 -4.71 14.07
N PRO A 133 4.17 -4.82 15.03
CA PRO A 133 4.42 -4.41 16.42
C PRO A 133 5.60 -5.17 17.02
N PRO A 134 6.45 -4.53 17.87
CA PRO A 134 7.60 -5.19 18.51
C PRO A 134 7.23 -6.45 19.28
N GLY A 135 6.09 -6.45 20.01
CA GLY A 135 5.60 -7.63 20.73
C GLY A 135 5.35 -8.83 19.82
N ASN A 136 4.84 -8.62 18.60
CA ASN A 136 4.65 -9.70 17.63
C ASN A 136 6.01 -10.25 17.14
N ALA A 137 7.00 -9.39 16.93
CA ALA A 137 8.34 -9.81 16.54
C ALA A 137 9.01 -10.64 17.64
N GLN A 138 8.83 -10.26 18.92
CA GLN A 138 9.31 -11.02 20.08
C GLN A 138 8.68 -12.42 20.15
N VAL A 139 7.36 -12.52 19.95
CA VAL A 139 6.64 -13.81 19.90
C VAL A 139 7.20 -14.70 18.78
N LEU A 140 7.36 -14.13 17.56
CA LEU A 140 7.92 -14.89 16.44
C LEU A 140 9.33 -15.39 16.73
N LEU A 141 10.20 -14.56 17.30
CA LEU A 141 11.55 -14.96 17.71
C LEU A 141 11.54 -16.08 18.76
N GLY A 142 10.67 -15.98 19.74
CA GLY A 142 10.51 -17.04 20.76
C GLY A 142 10.07 -18.38 20.15
N LEU A 143 9.13 -18.33 19.19
CA LEU A 143 8.69 -19.53 18.49
C LEU A 143 9.79 -20.12 17.59
N MET A 144 10.58 -19.28 16.90
CA MET A 144 11.74 -19.72 16.12
C MET A 144 12.81 -20.36 17.02
N ALA A 145 13.15 -19.71 18.13
CA ALA A 145 14.15 -20.20 19.07
C ALA A 145 13.77 -21.54 19.72
N SER A 146 12.48 -21.78 19.91
CA SER A 146 11.96 -23.04 20.45
C SER A 146 11.72 -24.13 19.40
N GLY A 147 12.05 -23.87 18.11
CA GLY A 147 11.80 -24.82 17.01
C GLY A 147 10.32 -25.01 16.66
N ARG A 148 9.42 -24.15 17.16
CA ARG A 148 7.98 -24.23 16.86
C ARG A 148 7.58 -23.49 15.61
N LEU A 149 8.43 -22.64 15.07
CA LEU A 149 8.20 -21.86 13.87
C LEU A 149 9.42 -21.90 12.97
N ASP A 150 9.21 -22.40 11.75
CA ASP A 150 10.13 -22.20 10.65
C ASP A 150 9.51 -21.26 9.63
N VAL A 151 10.33 -20.36 9.05
CA VAL A 151 9.93 -19.49 7.95
C VAL A 151 10.69 -19.94 6.70
N VAL A 152 9.91 -20.42 5.73
CA VAL A 152 10.45 -20.99 4.49
C VAL A 152 10.08 -20.07 3.33
N ASP A 153 11.05 -19.75 2.50
CA ASP A 153 10.90 -18.98 1.27
C ASP A 153 10.67 -19.86 0.04
N ARG A 154 10.56 -19.22 -1.12
CA ARG A 154 10.43 -19.90 -2.43
C ARG A 154 9.30 -20.93 -2.46
N LEU A 155 8.12 -20.57 -1.95
CA LEU A 155 6.92 -21.40 -2.10
C LEU A 155 6.61 -21.62 -3.58
N GLU A 156 6.54 -22.88 -3.99
CA GLU A 156 6.28 -23.33 -5.35
C GLU A 156 4.84 -23.84 -5.50
N SER A 157 4.45 -24.80 -4.66
CA SER A 157 3.09 -25.36 -4.67
C SER A 157 2.59 -25.73 -3.28
N VAL A 158 1.27 -25.82 -3.15
CA VAL A 158 0.56 -26.43 -2.03
C VAL A 158 -0.51 -27.35 -2.63
N GLU A 159 -0.40 -28.64 -2.42
CA GLU A 159 -1.27 -29.64 -3.01
C GLU A 159 -1.95 -30.50 -1.95
N PRO A 160 -3.23 -30.87 -2.11
CA PRO A 160 -3.87 -31.81 -1.24
C PRO A 160 -3.16 -33.18 -1.30
N ALA A 161 -2.97 -33.80 -0.14
CA ALA A 161 -2.41 -35.15 -0.01
C ALA A 161 -3.23 -35.97 1.00
N SER A 162 -2.99 -37.28 1.05
CA SER A 162 -3.70 -38.12 2.01
C SER A 162 -3.40 -37.67 3.46
N GLY A 163 -4.42 -37.24 4.16
CA GLY A 163 -4.34 -36.78 5.56
C GLY A 163 -3.84 -35.34 5.75
N GLY A 164 -3.61 -34.56 4.67
CA GLY A 164 -3.12 -33.19 4.81
C GLY A 164 -2.73 -32.54 3.50
N PHE A 165 -1.60 -31.88 3.48
CA PHE A 165 -1.09 -31.11 2.33
C PHE A 165 0.40 -31.34 2.14
N LEU A 166 0.80 -31.49 0.88
CA LEU A 166 2.21 -31.46 0.47
C LEU A 166 2.55 -30.03 0.01
N ILE A 167 3.60 -29.47 0.58
CA ILE A 167 4.09 -28.11 0.30
C ILE A 167 5.46 -28.25 -0.33
N SER A 168 5.64 -27.70 -1.52
CA SER A 168 6.95 -27.60 -2.19
C SER A 168 7.49 -26.17 -2.02
N ALA A 169 8.69 -26.05 -1.47
CA ALA A 169 9.34 -24.76 -1.28
C ALA A 169 10.86 -24.90 -1.34
N GLY A 170 11.51 -24.14 -2.23
CA GLY A 170 12.96 -24.15 -2.40
C GLY A 170 13.54 -25.53 -2.78
N GLY A 171 12.80 -26.33 -3.53
CA GLY A 171 13.18 -27.69 -3.92
C GLY A 171 13.03 -28.74 -2.79
N THR A 172 12.43 -28.37 -1.64
CA THR A 172 12.18 -29.26 -0.50
C THR A 172 10.68 -29.48 -0.34
N GLY A 173 10.28 -30.73 -0.06
CA GLY A 173 8.91 -31.11 0.26
C GLY A 173 8.65 -31.08 1.77
N TYR A 174 7.54 -30.48 2.18
CA TYR A 174 7.06 -30.44 3.56
C TYR A 174 5.65 -31.01 3.61
N PHE A 175 5.32 -31.75 4.68
CA PHE A 175 3.95 -32.19 4.93
C PHE A 175 3.34 -31.35 6.05
N ALA A 176 2.07 -31.01 5.89
CA ALA A 176 1.31 -30.27 6.91
C ALA A 176 -0.10 -30.85 7.03
N ASP A 177 -0.57 -31.06 8.25
CA ASP A 177 -1.94 -31.50 8.52
C ASP A 177 -2.95 -30.42 8.15
N HIS A 178 -2.57 -29.16 8.31
CA HIS A 178 -3.43 -28.01 8.04
C HIS A 178 -2.68 -26.90 7.30
N VAL A 179 -3.39 -26.23 6.39
CA VAL A 179 -2.89 -25.03 5.70
C VAL A 179 -3.86 -23.87 5.93
N ILE A 180 -3.32 -22.76 6.45
CA ILE A 180 -4.05 -21.51 6.57
C ILE A 180 -3.59 -20.59 5.44
N ASN A 181 -4.51 -20.26 4.53
CA ASN A 181 -4.24 -19.32 3.47
C ASN A 181 -4.35 -17.86 4.02
N GLY A 182 -3.20 -17.26 4.35
CA GLY A 182 -3.07 -15.87 4.75
C GLY A 182 -2.72 -14.92 3.61
N VAL A 183 -2.75 -15.39 2.37
CA VAL A 183 -2.44 -14.54 1.20
C VAL A 183 -3.67 -13.71 0.86
N ALA A 184 -3.52 -12.38 0.92
CA ALA A 184 -4.54 -11.48 0.41
C ALA A 184 -4.76 -11.73 -1.09
N ALA A 185 -6.01 -11.69 -1.54
CA ALA A 185 -6.30 -11.70 -2.97
C ALA A 185 -5.56 -10.52 -3.63
N PRO A 186 -5.02 -10.68 -4.84
CA PRO A 186 -4.48 -9.54 -5.57
C PRO A 186 -5.51 -8.42 -5.64
N ALA A 187 -5.12 -7.19 -5.31
CA ALA A 187 -6.00 -6.02 -5.36
C ALA A 187 -6.68 -5.80 -6.72
N HIS A 188 -6.11 -6.38 -7.78
CA HIS A 188 -6.68 -6.34 -9.15
C HIS A 188 -7.84 -7.32 -9.36
N ARG A 189 -8.11 -8.23 -8.43
CA ARG A 189 -9.23 -9.18 -8.59
C ARG A 189 -10.43 -8.70 -7.79
N ILE A 190 -11.46 -8.31 -8.52
CA ILE A 190 -12.77 -8.05 -7.95
C ILE A 190 -13.22 -9.35 -7.25
N PRO A 191 -13.56 -9.29 -5.94
CA PRO A 191 -14.03 -10.47 -5.23
C PRO A 191 -15.24 -11.08 -5.95
N LEU A 192 -15.30 -12.40 -6.03
CA LEU A 192 -16.41 -13.10 -6.72
C LEU A 192 -17.80 -12.65 -6.24
N ARG A 193 -17.91 -12.31 -4.94
CA ARG A 193 -19.17 -11.80 -4.36
C ARG A 193 -19.55 -10.42 -4.89
N ALA A 194 -18.57 -9.57 -5.25
CA ALA A 194 -18.81 -8.25 -5.78
C ALA A 194 -18.88 -8.21 -7.32
N LYS A 195 -18.55 -9.32 -8.00
CA LYS A 195 -18.39 -9.39 -9.44
C LYS A 195 -19.63 -8.89 -10.18
N ARG A 196 -20.81 -9.40 -9.83
CA ARG A 196 -22.09 -9.01 -10.49
C ARG A 196 -22.38 -7.51 -10.32
N LEU A 197 -22.15 -6.96 -9.13
CA LEU A 197 -22.33 -5.52 -8.88
C LEU A 197 -21.38 -4.70 -9.76
N VAL A 198 -20.12 -5.07 -9.79
CA VAL A 198 -19.11 -4.33 -10.56
C VAL A 198 -19.38 -4.46 -12.06
N GLU A 199 -19.76 -5.62 -12.56
CA GLU A 199 -20.16 -5.83 -13.95
C GLU A 199 -21.36 -4.95 -14.30
N SER A 200 -22.40 -4.86 -13.45
CA SER A 200 -23.52 -3.97 -13.70
C SER A 200 -23.13 -2.49 -13.71
N LEU A 201 -22.15 -2.08 -12.89
CA LEU A 201 -21.64 -0.71 -12.94
C LEU A 201 -20.91 -0.41 -14.28
N TYR A 202 -20.21 -1.40 -14.83
CA TYR A 202 -19.59 -1.28 -16.15
C TYR A 202 -20.62 -1.22 -17.27
N ASP A 203 -21.60 -2.10 -17.26
CA ASP A 203 -22.66 -2.18 -18.27
C ASP A 203 -23.51 -0.90 -18.32
N GLU A 204 -23.74 -0.29 -17.17
CA GLU A 204 -24.47 0.98 -17.05
C GLU A 204 -23.56 2.21 -17.28
N GLY A 205 -22.26 2.02 -17.51
CA GLY A 205 -21.30 3.10 -17.69
C GLY A 205 -21.05 3.93 -16.42
N LEU A 206 -21.39 3.40 -15.26
CA LEU A 206 -21.21 4.07 -13.96
C LEU A 206 -19.80 3.97 -13.40
N ALA A 207 -19.00 3.05 -13.90
CA ALA A 207 -17.61 2.89 -13.57
C ALA A 207 -16.81 2.34 -14.76
N VAL A 208 -15.50 2.54 -14.75
CA VAL A 208 -14.56 1.92 -15.69
C VAL A 208 -13.47 1.18 -14.92
N PRO A 209 -12.92 0.09 -15.47
CA PRO A 209 -11.82 -0.63 -14.85
C PRO A 209 -10.55 0.23 -14.88
N HIS A 210 -9.75 0.14 -13.79
CA HIS A 210 -8.43 0.73 -13.76
C HIS A 210 -7.40 -0.27 -14.33
N GLN A 211 -6.40 0.22 -15.08
CA GLN A 211 -5.37 -0.64 -15.69
C GLN A 211 -4.57 -1.46 -14.66
N ASP A 212 -4.34 -0.89 -13.47
CA ASP A 212 -3.63 -1.53 -12.37
C ASP A 212 -4.58 -2.29 -11.42
N GLY A 213 -5.85 -2.45 -11.80
CA GLY A 213 -6.88 -3.21 -11.08
C GLY A 213 -7.86 -2.37 -10.28
N GLY A 214 -9.04 -2.94 -10.04
CA GLY A 214 -10.15 -2.26 -9.40
C GLY A 214 -10.88 -1.27 -10.29
N LEU A 215 -11.52 -0.28 -9.71
CA LEU A 215 -12.23 0.79 -10.40
C LEU A 215 -11.35 2.03 -10.56
N CYS A 216 -11.50 2.69 -11.69
CA CYS A 216 -10.90 3.99 -11.91
C CYS A 216 -11.69 5.05 -11.15
N VAL A 217 -11.04 5.77 -10.26
CA VAL A 217 -11.65 6.82 -9.42
C VAL A 217 -10.88 8.13 -9.54
N GLN A 218 -11.55 9.23 -9.21
CA GLN A 218 -10.88 10.52 -9.07
C GLN A 218 -10.02 10.55 -7.80
N PHE A 219 -8.82 11.07 -7.96
CA PHE A 219 -8.00 11.44 -6.83
C PHE A 219 -8.67 12.59 -6.04
N GLY A 220 -8.67 12.51 -4.71
CA GLY A 220 -9.24 13.55 -3.83
C GLY A 220 -10.73 13.43 -3.53
N SER A 221 -11.49 12.61 -4.28
CA SER A 221 -12.93 12.39 -3.99
C SER A 221 -13.33 10.92 -3.97
N SER A 222 -12.51 10.02 -4.48
CA SER A 222 -12.85 8.60 -4.69
C SER A 222 -14.10 8.38 -5.56
N LEU A 223 -14.50 9.39 -6.34
CA LEU A 223 -15.64 9.32 -7.24
C LEU A 223 -15.29 8.44 -8.45
N CYS A 224 -16.18 7.50 -8.78
CA CYS A 224 -15.96 6.63 -9.93
C CYS A 224 -15.98 7.41 -11.24
N ASN A 225 -15.02 7.13 -12.11
CA ASN A 225 -15.06 7.56 -13.50
C ASN A 225 -16.04 6.67 -14.27
N GLY A 226 -16.92 7.28 -15.03
CA GLY A 226 -17.86 6.58 -15.89
C GLY A 226 -17.72 7.00 -17.35
N VAL A 227 -18.47 6.34 -18.24
CA VAL A 227 -18.54 6.64 -19.66
C VAL A 227 -19.94 7.08 -20.01
N ARG A 228 -20.13 8.30 -20.54
CA ARG A 228 -21.41 8.71 -21.07
C ARG A 228 -21.75 7.95 -22.35
N ARG A 229 -23.05 7.74 -22.62
CA ARG A 229 -23.50 7.29 -23.94
C ARG A 229 -22.99 8.29 -25.00
N GLY A 230 -21.96 7.87 -25.74
CA GLY A 230 -21.24 8.74 -26.68
C GLY A 230 -19.70 8.63 -26.56
N GLY A 231 -19.18 7.86 -25.59
CA GLY A 231 -17.73 7.53 -25.49
C GLY A 231 -16.90 8.56 -24.74
N GLU A 232 -17.45 9.68 -24.28
CA GLU A 232 -16.72 10.63 -23.45
C GLU A 232 -16.65 10.16 -21.99
N SER A 233 -15.44 10.12 -21.43
CA SER A 233 -15.24 9.88 -20.01
C SER A 233 -15.91 11.00 -19.20
N SER A 234 -16.80 10.65 -18.29
CA SER A 234 -17.47 11.63 -17.45
C SER A 234 -17.51 11.17 -16.01
N HIS A 235 -17.46 12.14 -15.10
CA HIS A 235 -17.73 11.88 -13.71
C HIS A 235 -19.22 11.68 -13.50
N ILE A 236 -19.59 10.52 -13.00
CA ILE A 236 -20.98 10.20 -12.67
C ILE A 236 -21.22 10.58 -11.21
N PRO A 237 -22.03 11.59 -10.94
CA PRO A 237 -22.29 12.01 -9.58
C PRO A 237 -22.91 10.89 -8.74
N GLY A 238 -22.32 10.58 -7.59
CA GLY A 238 -22.93 9.77 -6.56
C GLY A 238 -22.45 8.31 -6.44
N VAL A 239 -21.54 7.84 -7.28
CA VAL A 239 -20.90 6.52 -7.12
C VAL A 239 -19.46 6.71 -6.67
N TYR A 240 -19.14 6.21 -5.47
CA TYR A 240 -17.81 6.30 -4.87
C TYR A 240 -17.25 4.90 -4.61
N ALA A 241 -15.94 4.73 -4.77
CA ALA A 241 -15.26 3.48 -4.44
C ALA A 241 -14.27 3.68 -3.29
N LEU A 242 -14.36 2.82 -2.28
CA LEU A 242 -13.55 2.86 -1.07
C LEU A 242 -12.88 1.51 -0.82
N GLY A 243 -11.63 1.53 -0.36
CA GLY A 243 -10.84 0.34 -0.06
C GLY A 243 -10.22 -0.28 -1.30
N ASP A 244 -9.96 -1.59 -1.28
CA ASP A 244 -9.19 -2.31 -2.29
C ASP A 244 -9.75 -2.20 -3.71
N ILE A 245 -11.03 -1.90 -3.86
CA ILE A 245 -11.63 -1.70 -5.17
C ILE A 245 -11.11 -0.42 -5.87
N ALA A 246 -10.55 0.53 -5.12
CA ALA A 246 -9.88 1.74 -5.62
C ALA A 246 -8.35 1.65 -5.63
N ALA A 247 -7.78 0.45 -5.41
CA ALA A 247 -6.35 0.25 -5.24
C ALA A 247 -5.51 0.63 -6.47
N GLY A 248 -6.06 0.54 -7.67
CA GLY A 248 -5.38 1.00 -8.88
C GLY A 248 -5.02 2.48 -8.83
N THR A 249 -5.92 3.32 -8.32
CA THR A 249 -5.70 4.75 -8.19
C THR A 249 -4.83 5.10 -6.96
N PHE A 250 -5.04 4.42 -5.82
CA PHE A 250 -4.44 4.86 -4.54
C PHE A 250 -3.31 4.00 -4.01
N PHE A 251 -3.13 2.77 -4.49
CA PHE A 251 -2.20 1.76 -3.98
C PHE A 251 -2.38 1.42 -2.49
N PHE A 252 -2.31 2.42 -1.60
CA PHE A 252 -2.50 2.27 -0.16
C PHE A 252 -3.99 2.39 0.19
N THR A 253 -4.73 1.29 0.09
CA THR A 253 -6.18 1.25 0.34
C THR A 253 -6.56 0.42 1.57
N PHE A 254 -5.55 -0.14 2.23
CA PHE A 254 -5.69 -0.98 3.41
C PHE A 254 -5.20 -0.21 4.65
N GLY A 255 -5.84 -0.41 5.74
CA GLY A 255 -5.57 0.30 6.99
C GLY A 255 -6.63 1.33 7.32
N ILE A 256 -6.95 1.40 8.61
CA ILE A 256 -8.05 2.24 9.11
C ILE A 256 -7.80 3.71 8.79
N THR A 257 -6.57 4.19 8.96
CA THR A 257 -6.22 5.59 8.70
C THR A 257 -6.49 5.97 7.24
N SER A 258 -6.00 5.17 6.29
CA SER A 258 -6.21 5.42 4.86
C SER A 258 -7.70 5.40 4.49
N ILE A 259 -8.48 4.48 5.06
CA ILE A 259 -9.93 4.43 4.85
C ILE A 259 -10.61 5.68 5.39
N VAL A 260 -10.23 6.13 6.60
CA VAL A 260 -10.81 7.33 7.23
C VAL A 260 -10.51 8.58 6.38
N ASP A 261 -9.31 8.71 5.85
CA ASP A 261 -8.93 9.86 5.02
C ASP A 261 -9.75 9.87 3.72
N ARG A 262 -9.89 8.72 3.06
CA ARG A 262 -10.76 8.60 1.86
C ARG A 262 -12.24 8.86 2.19
N CYS A 263 -12.72 8.48 3.36
CA CYS A 263 -14.09 8.85 3.80
C CYS A 263 -14.25 10.36 3.95
N ARG A 264 -13.23 11.07 4.45
CA ARG A 264 -13.25 12.54 4.55
C ARG A 264 -13.32 13.19 3.17
N ASP A 265 -12.53 12.69 2.21
CA ASP A 265 -12.57 13.18 0.83
C ASP A 265 -13.95 12.99 0.19
N ILE A 266 -14.54 11.81 0.34
CA ILE A 266 -15.90 11.49 -0.14
C ILE A 266 -16.92 12.43 0.49
N LEU A 267 -16.88 12.63 1.80
CA LEU A 267 -17.81 13.52 2.50
C LEU A 267 -17.64 14.97 2.04
N GLY A 268 -16.40 15.43 1.84
CA GLY A 268 -16.10 16.75 1.30
C GLY A 268 -16.72 16.97 -0.08
N ASP A 269 -16.58 16.01 -0.99
CA ASP A 269 -17.15 16.07 -2.33
C ASP A 269 -18.70 16.05 -2.30
N ILE A 270 -19.29 15.19 -1.45
CA ILE A 270 -20.76 15.15 -1.29
C ILE A 270 -21.32 16.49 -0.81
N VAL A 271 -20.66 17.10 0.19
CA VAL A 271 -21.09 18.40 0.72
C VAL A 271 -20.94 19.50 -0.32
N ALA A 272 -19.81 19.55 -1.03
CA ALA A 272 -19.58 20.55 -2.09
C ALA A 272 -20.66 20.47 -3.18
N ARG A 273 -20.91 19.27 -3.72
CA ARG A 273 -21.95 19.04 -4.75
C ARG A 273 -23.36 19.36 -4.27
N HIS A 274 -23.65 19.15 -2.98
CA HIS A 274 -24.94 19.49 -2.42
C HIS A 274 -25.13 21.01 -2.35
N SER A 275 -24.11 21.75 -1.96
CA SER A 275 -24.10 23.22 -1.89
C SER A 275 -24.31 23.85 -3.28
N GLU A 276 -23.57 23.40 -4.29
CA GLU A 276 -23.71 23.86 -5.67
C GLU A 276 -25.14 23.69 -6.23
N LYS A 277 -25.79 22.54 -5.93
CA LYS A 277 -27.17 22.29 -6.35
C LYS A 277 -28.18 23.26 -5.70
N HIS A 278 -27.92 23.71 -4.50
CA HIS A 278 -28.76 24.67 -3.79
C HIS A 278 -28.56 26.10 -4.28
N GLU A 279 -27.34 26.51 -4.61
CA GLU A 279 -27.04 27.83 -5.18
C GLU A 279 -27.57 27.97 -6.60
N GLY A 280 -27.41 26.96 -7.47
CA GLY A 280 -27.96 26.96 -8.83
C GLY A 280 -29.49 27.02 -8.88
N LYS A 281 -30.18 26.48 -7.88
CA LYS A 281 -31.64 26.61 -7.77
C LYS A 281 -32.09 28.00 -7.35
N ARG A 282 -31.29 28.74 -6.58
CA ARG A 282 -31.59 30.11 -6.16
C ARG A 282 -31.40 31.13 -7.29
N SER A 283 -30.42 30.90 -8.18
CA SER A 283 -30.15 31.81 -9.33
C SER A 283 -31.16 31.66 -10.47
N HIS A 284 -31.94 30.57 -10.54
CA HIS A 284 -33.00 30.37 -11.51
C HIS A 284 -34.41 30.79 -11.00
N ALA A 285 -34.51 31.20 -9.73
CA ALA A 285 -35.77 31.60 -9.11
C ALA A 285 -35.87 33.14 -8.90
N SER A 286 -34.87 33.89 -9.36
CA SER A 286 -34.84 35.34 -9.42
C SER A 286 -34.90 35.81 -10.88
#